data_3a1b16d729dda9f609f5da324c039e6d
#
_entry.id   3a1b16d729dda9f609f5da324c039e6d
#
_cell.length_a   1.000
_cell.length_b   1.000
_cell.length_c   1.000
_cell.angle_alpha   90.00
_cell.angle_beta   90.00
_cell.angle_gamma   90.00
#
_symmetry.space_group_name_H-M   'P 1'
#
loop_
_entity.id
_entity.type
_entity.pdbx_description
1 polymer ?
#
loop_
_entity_poly.entity_id
_entity_poly.type
_entity_poly.pdbx_seq_one_letter_code
_entity_poly.pdbx_strand_id
1 'polypeptide(L)'
;MKKFALLPISLFTALAITACGDSESGNPVTPESSDQPSISSEALPGSSAALPASSTSVPGSSETVPPASSATVPNSSATVVTPVEFTTEAVVVPDMGCTTEPLTVASGVKVTCDGQFAGNVQDDEDTTPFDPNAAAYISFVGIQKIYESLEATDKVVFLLRHAHRTASTDSTGVLTGKGYIQADRVGQHIAGTEEIKYWHSEISRTLQTCMAIAQGRGQTEISHVALKDLNGGWFEKDHAKIEEYYANEPTSYDVVSRWAYNDYLDPATTYNDGYYDLMERGAQFMNDIVLAKIAPQSRISIVVSHDQMLYPLTIFATNRALEMKHHEDKSWLNFLAGVAVIIKADGTVKYVPVKGLDEGTMSS
;
A
#
# COMPACT_ATOMS: atom_id res chain seq x y z
N MET A 1 -50.59 -19.18 -37.20
CA MET A 1 -49.33 -19.89 -36.99
C MET A 1 -48.21 -18.84 -36.95
N LYS A 2 -47.80 -18.38 -35.77
CA LYS A 2 -46.71 -17.42 -35.60
C LYS A 2 -45.44 -18.20 -35.17
N LYS A 3 -44.41 -18.16 -36.00
CA LYS A 3 -43.12 -18.79 -35.72
C LYS A 3 -42.34 -17.88 -34.76
N PHE A 4 -42.02 -18.39 -33.58
CA PHE A 4 -41.05 -17.78 -32.66
C PHE A 4 -39.63 -18.12 -33.11
N ALA A 5 -38.84 -17.11 -33.39
CA ALA A 5 -37.39 -17.25 -33.62
C ALA A 5 -36.65 -17.19 -32.28
N LEU A 6 -35.93 -18.26 -31.99
CA LEU A 6 -35.00 -18.34 -30.86
C LEU A 6 -33.70 -17.59 -31.23
N LEU A 7 -33.36 -16.56 -30.46
CA LEU A 7 -32.04 -15.93 -30.49
C LEU A 7 -31.03 -16.80 -29.72
N PRO A 8 -29.79 -16.92 -30.20
CA PRO A 8 -28.76 -17.61 -29.45
C PRO A 8 -28.27 -16.77 -28.24
N ILE A 9 -28.25 -17.43 -27.09
CA ILE A 9 -27.65 -16.92 -25.86
C ILE A 9 -26.13 -16.93 -26.08
N SER A 10 -25.52 -15.74 -26.17
CA SER A 10 -24.07 -15.59 -26.14
C SER A 10 -23.55 -15.92 -24.72
N LEU A 11 -22.80 -17.00 -24.65
CA LEU A 11 -22.07 -17.42 -23.46
C LEU A 11 -20.94 -16.41 -23.19
N PHE A 12 -21.14 -15.50 -22.25
CA PHE A 12 -20.07 -14.68 -21.73
C PHE A 12 -19.17 -15.59 -20.88
N THR A 13 -18.00 -15.88 -21.39
CA THR A 13 -16.93 -16.49 -20.60
C THR A 13 -16.46 -15.44 -19.60
N ALA A 14 -16.85 -15.60 -18.34
CA ALA A 14 -16.30 -14.82 -17.24
C ALA A 14 -14.83 -15.22 -17.07
N LEU A 15 -13.92 -14.32 -17.41
CA LEU A 15 -12.51 -14.44 -17.13
C LEU A 15 -12.37 -14.30 -15.60
N ALA A 16 -12.17 -15.40 -14.91
CA ALA A 16 -11.88 -15.42 -13.49
C ALA A 16 -10.46 -14.85 -13.30
N ILE A 17 -10.37 -13.59 -12.86
CA ILE A 17 -9.14 -13.04 -12.32
C ILE A 17 -8.98 -13.69 -10.95
N THR A 18 -8.11 -14.69 -10.86
CA THR A 18 -7.74 -15.32 -9.59
C THR A 18 -6.80 -14.34 -8.87
N ALA A 19 -7.37 -13.46 -8.06
CA ALA A 19 -6.57 -12.67 -7.14
C ALA A 19 -6.04 -13.61 -6.06
N CYS A 20 -4.73 -13.65 -5.89
CA CYS A 20 -4.04 -14.44 -4.86
C CYS A 20 -4.61 -14.13 -3.46
N GLY A 21 -4.93 -15.19 -2.71
CA GLY A 21 -5.58 -15.07 -1.43
C GLY A 21 -4.62 -14.79 -0.29
N ASP A 22 -4.97 -13.83 0.54
CA ASP A 22 -4.41 -13.67 1.88
C ASP A 22 -4.96 -14.80 2.76
N SER A 23 -4.10 -15.76 3.12
CA SER A 23 -4.45 -16.83 4.07
C SER A 23 -4.20 -16.33 5.49
N GLU A 24 -5.16 -15.66 6.11
CA GLU A 24 -5.18 -15.56 7.56
C GLU A 24 -5.71 -16.88 8.13
N SER A 25 -4.81 -17.75 8.60
CA SER A 25 -5.18 -18.91 9.42
C SER A 25 -5.48 -18.46 10.85
N GLY A 26 -6.71 -18.07 11.09
CA GLY A 26 -7.23 -17.89 12.44
C GLY A 26 -7.50 -19.25 13.10
N ASN A 27 -6.58 -19.73 13.94
CA ASN A 27 -6.87 -20.82 14.88
C ASN A 27 -7.65 -20.26 16.06
N PRO A 28 -8.76 -20.91 16.50
CA PRO A 28 -9.43 -20.54 17.72
C PRO A 28 -8.59 -20.98 18.91
N VAL A 29 -8.12 -20.02 19.72
CA VAL A 29 -7.47 -20.27 21.00
C VAL A 29 -8.54 -20.58 22.04
N THR A 30 -8.61 -21.83 22.46
CA THR A 30 -9.28 -22.24 23.71
C THR A 30 -8.41 -21.82 24.90
N PRO A 31 -8.99 -21.29 25.98
CA PRO A 31 -8.20 -20.98 27.18
C PRO A 31 -7.92 -22.24 27.98
N GLU A 32 -6.65 -22.60 28.10
CA GLU A 32 -6.21 -23.60 29.07
C GLU A 32 -5.54 -22.95 30.28
N SER A 33 -5.86 -23.55 31.43
CA SER A 33 -5.65 -23.17 32.81
C SER A 33 -4.16 -23.16 33.20
N SER A 34 -3.88 -22.25 34.13
CA SER A 34 -2.70 -22.09 34.97
C SER A 34 -2.09 -23.38 35.52
N ASP A 35 -0.76 -23.51 35.40
CA ASP A 35 0.08 -24.03 36.51
C ASP A 35 1.55 -23.61 36.27
N GLN A 36 2.07 -22.85 37.24
CA GLN A 36 3.49 -22.54 37.37
C GLN A 36 4.19 -23.60 38.20
N PRO A 37 5.46 -23.87 37.96
CA PRO A 37 6.42 -24.03 39.05
C PRO A 37 7.62 -23.09 38.93
N SER A 38 7.89 -22.44 40.01
CA SER A 38 9.08 -21.70 40.38
C SER A 38 10.32 -22.61 40.43
N ILE A 39 11.43 -22.23 39.80
CA ILE A 39 12.77 -22.78 40.06
C ILE A 39 13.80 -21.67 40.16
N SER A 40 14.58 -21.79 41.21
CA SER A 40 15.63 -21.00 41.81
C SER A 40 16.79 -20.60 40.89
N SER A 41 17.36 -19.47 41.25
CA SER A 41 18.67 -18.92 40.91
C SER A 41 19.83 -19.82 41.32
N GLU A 42 20.75 -20.09 40.40
CA GLU A 42 22.15 -20.45 40.72
C GLU A 42 23.12 -19.61 39.93
N ALA A 43 24.09 -19.05 40.65
CA ALA A 43 25.17 -18.21 40.16
C ALA A 43 26.29 -19.04 39.57
N LEU A 44 26.90 -18.59 38.48
CA LEU A 44 28.13 -19.13 37.92
C LEU A 44 29.30 -18.15 38.04
N PRO A 45 30.51 -18.64 38.30
CA PRO A 45 31.70 -17.81 38.57
C PRO A 45 32.39 -17.35 37.29
N GLY A 46 33.02 -16.16 37.40
CA GLY A 46 33.80 -15.54 36.32
C GLY A 46 35.06 -16.29 35.93
N SER A 47 35.42 -16.16 34.68
CA SER A 47 36.76 -16.46 34.17
C SER A 47 37.18 -15.35 33.21
N SER A 48 38.16 -14.54 33.64
CA SER A 48 38.87 -13.57 32.83
C SER A 48 40.00 -14.26 32.07
N ALA A 49 39.99 -14.14 30.76
CA ALA A 49 41.15 -14.42 29.92
C ALA A 49 41.42 -13.24 28.98
N ALA A 50 42.61 -12.64 29.17
CA ALA A 50 43.11 -11.57 28.32
C ALA A 50 43.58 -12.10 26.98
N LEU A 51 43.28 -11.40 25.90
CA LEU A 51 43.79 -11.68 24.54
C LEU A 51 44.91 -10.68 24.19
N PRO A 52 45.96 -11.13 23.51
CA PRO A 52 47.06 -10.26 23.11
C PRO A 52 46.72 -9.41 21.87
N ALA A 53 47.17 -8.20 21.86
CA ALA A 53 47.14 -7.28 20.73
C ALA A 53 48.07 -7.80 19.60
N SER A 54 47.53 -7.94 18.42
CA SER A 54 48.31 -8.08 17.18
C SER A 54 47.96 -6.97 16.23
N SER A 55 48.92 -6.05 16.06
CA SER A 55 48.89 -4.98 15.09
C SER A 55 49.33 -5.49 13.72
N THR A 56 48.45 -5.52 12.74
CA THR A 56 48.83 -5.59 11.32
C THR A 56 48.11 -4.46 10.59
N SER A 57 48.93 -3.50 10.13
CA SER A 57 48.55 -2.42 9.25
C SER A 57 48.16 -2.96 7.86
N VAL A 58 46.96 -2.71 7.41
CA VAL A 58 46.49 -2.95 6.03
C VAL A 58 46.49 -1.58 5.33
N PRO A 59 47.07 -1.45 4.12
CA PRO A 59 47.08 -0.20 3.38
C PRO A 59 45.66 0.10 2.84
N GLY A 60 45.24 1.35 3.00
CA GLY A 60 43.95 1.85 2.58
C GLY A 60 43.79 1.81 1.06
N SER A 61 42.79 1.07 0.59
CA SER A 61 42.18 1.30 -0.71
C SER A 61 41.03 2.27 -0.52
N SER A 62 41.22 3.49 -0.99
CA SER A 62 40.11 4.45 -1.12
C SER A 62 39.24 4.03 -2.28
N GLU A 63 38.17 3.30 -2.01
CA GLU A 63 37.06 3.18 -2.95
C GLU A 63 36.26 4.48 -2.90
N THR A 64 36.40 5.26 -3.95
CA THR A 64 35.54 6.42 -4.22
C THR A 64 34.14 5.92 -4.51
N VAL A 65 33.23 6.14 -3.57
CA VAL A 65 31.78 5.99 -3.79
C VAL A 65 31.40 6.95 -4.93
N PRO A 66 30.80 6.46 -6.04
CA PRO A 66 30.30 7.36 -7.06
C PRO A 66 29.17 8.22 -6.49
N PRO A 67 29.12 9.52 -6.85
CA PRO A 67 28.04 10.39 -6.37
C PRO A 67 26.69 9.87 -6.85
N ALA A 68 25.72 9.90 -5.95
CA ALA A 68 24.33 9.59 -6.23
C ALA A 68 23.90 10.36 -7.49
N SER A 69 23.56 9.62 -8.53
CA SER A 69 23.09 10.20 -9.80
C SER A 69 21.70 10.79 -9.53
N SER A 70 21.63 12.09 -9.34
CA SER A 70 20.39 12.84 -9.45
C SER A 70 19.91 12.64 -10.90
N ALA A 71 18.88 11.85 -11.09
CA ALA A 71 18.22 11.70 -12.37
C ALA A 71 17.56 13.06 -12.71
N THR A 72 18.28 13.90 -13.43
CA THR A 72 17.71 15.05 -14.11
C THR A 72 16.79 14.51 -15.20
N VAL A 73 15.49 14.63 -14.97
CA VAL A 73 14.48 14.42 -16.00
C VAL A 73 14.78 15.39 -17.14
N PRO A 74 14.95 14.93 -18.40
CA PRO A 74 15.19 15.83 -19.51
C PRO A 74 14.00 16.79 -19.64
N ASN A 75 14.31 18.06 -19.69
CA ASN A 75 13.35 19.16 -19.87
C ASN A 75 12.66 18.98 -21.24
N SER A 76 11.55 18.24 -21.27
CA SER A 76 10.74 18.02 -22.45
C SER A 76 9.89 19.26 -22.65
N SER A 77 10.04 19.90 -23.80
CA SER A 77 9.24 21.02 -24.29
C SER A 77 7.79 20.84 -23.89
N ALA A 78 7.22 21.83 -23.22
CA ALA A 78 5.84 21.82 -22.76
C ALA A 78 4.88 21.68 -23.95
N THR A 79 4.56 20.45 -24.29
CA THR A 79 3.40 20.14 -25.11
C THR A 79 2.20 20.47 -24.23
N VAL A 80 1.33 21.36 -24.68
CA VAL A 80 0.05 21.64 -24.03
C VAL A 80 -0.74 20.34 -24.06
N VAL A 81 -0.66 19.57 -22.96
CA VAL A 81 -1.46 18.36 -22.80
C VAL A 81 -2.87 18.83 -22.50
N THR A 82 -3.78 18.61 -23.43
CA THR A 82 -5.21 18.80 -23.19
C THR A 82 -5.58 17.90 -22.03
N PRO A 83 -6.22 18.42 -20.95
CA PRO A 83 -6.63 17.58 -19.82
C PRO A 83 -7.48 16.43 -20.32
N VAL A 84 -7.15 15.21 -19.91
CA VAL A 84 -7.99 14.04 -20.19
C VAL A 84 -9.27 14.22 -19.36
N GLU A 85 -10.41 14.29 -20.03
CA GLU A 85 -11.71 14.30 -19.36
C GLU A 85 -12.05 12.88 -18.90
N PHE A 86 -12.37 12.76 -17.61
CA PHE A 86 -12.82 11.50 -17.02
C PHE A 86 -14.32 11.57 -16.73
N THR A 87 -15.02 10.48 -16.96
CA THR A 87 -16.38 10.33 -16.45
C THR A 87 -16.32 10.29 -14.93
N THR A 88 -16.88 11.30 -14.30
CA THR A 88 -16.97 11.42 -12.86
C THR A 88 -18.38 11.01 -12.44
N GLU A 89 -18.46 10.11 -11.47
CA GLU A 89 -19.73 9.70 -10.88
C GLU A 89 -19.83 10.28 -9.47
N ALA A 90 -21.04 10.64 -9.06
CA ALA A 90 -21.34 11.06 -7.70
C ALA A 90 -21.95 9.88 -6.94
N VAL A 91 -21.50 9.67 -5.70
CA VAL A 91 -22.06 8.64 -4.82
C VAL A 91 -22.28 9.21 -3.42
N VAL A 92 -23.44 8.90 -2.87
CA VAL A 92 -23.75 9.22 -1.46
C VAL A 92 -22.97 8.25 -0.59
N VAL A 93 -22.28 8.79 0.43
CA VAL A 93 -21.55 7.98 1.41
C VAL A 93 -22.57 7.27 2.31
N PRO A 94 -22.63 5.92 2.31
CA PRO A 94 -23.61 5.19 3.09
C PRO A 94 -23.24 5.19 4.59
N ASP A 95 -24.26 5.20 5.45
CA ASP A 95 -24.07 4.84 6.85
C ASP A 95 -23.85 3.32 6.94
N MET A 96 -22.73 2.90 7.50
CA MET A 96 -22.38 1.48 7.63
C MET A 96 -22.98 0.81 8.89
N GLY A 97 -23.80 1.52 9.66
CA GLY A 97 -24.38 0.98 10.89
C GLY A 97 -23.35 0.61 11.95
N CYS A 98 -22.16 1.20 11.90
CA CYS A 98 -21.08 0.95 12.82
C CYS A 98 -21.05 2.00 13.94
N THR A 99 -20.79 1.55 15.17
CA THR A 99 -20.55 2.41 16.33
C THR A 99 -19.19 2.14 16.91
N THR A 100 -18.62 3.14 17.58
CA THR A 100 -17.30 3.04 18.22
C THR A 100 -17.38 3.39 19.69
N GLU A 101 -16.58 2.68 20.50
CA GLU A 101 -16.37 2.94 21.93
C GLU A 101 -14.86 3.09 22.16
N PRO A 102 -14.40 4.07 22.97
CA PRO A 102 -12.98 4.19 23.31
C PRO A 102 -12.42 2.93 23.93
N LEU A 103 -11.19 2.57 23.57
CA LEU A 103 -10.45 1.50 24.24
C LEU A 103 -10.02 1.96 25.64
N THR A 104 -10.05 1.05 26.62
CA THR A 104 -9.69 1.36 28.01
C THR A 104 -8.19 1.27 28.29
N VAL A 105 -7.44 0.56 27.45
CA VAL A 105 -6.03 0.22 27.68
C VAL A 105 -5.07 0.72 26.60
N ALA A 106 -5.59 1.32 25.55
CA ALA A 106 -4.80 1.86 24.44
C ALA A 106 -5.55 3.02 23.77
N SER A 107 -4.83 3.87 23.05
CA SER A 107 -5.45 4.83 22.15
C SER A 107 -6.16 4.09 21.03
N GLY A 108 -7.40 4.47 20.72
CA GLY A 108 -8.20 3.82 19.68
C GLY A 108 -9.63 3.52 20.10
N VAL A 109 -10.30 2.73 19.28
CA VAL A 109 -11.72 2.42 19.46
C VAL A 109 -12.00 0.94 19.23
N LYS A 110 -12.98 0.43 20.00
CA LYS A 110 -13.67 -0.82 19.72
C LYS A 110 -14.78 -0.52 18.71
N VAL A 111 -14.88 -1.33 17.69
CA VAL A 111 -15.87 -1.19 16.60
C VAL A 111 -16.95 -2.26 16.76
N THR A 112 -18.21 -1.83 16.67
CA THR A 112 -19.40 -2.68 16.64
C THR A 112 -20.22 -2.30 15.42
N CYS A 113 -20.53 -3.24 14.52
CA CYS A 113 -21.35 -3.01 13.33
C CYS A 113 -22.59 -3.91 13.40
N ASP A 114 -23.79 -3.36 13.19
CA ASP A 114 -25.06 -4.08 13.32
C ASP A 114 -25.20 -4.85 14.64
N GLY A 115 -24.67 -4.28 15.72
CA GLY A 115 -24.69 -4.88 17.07
C GLY A 115 -23.67 -6.01 17.27
N GLN A 116 -22.82 -6.33 16.28
CA GLN A 116 -21.80 -7.36 16.38
C GLN A 116 -20.40 -6.73 16.49
N PHE A 117 -19.53 -7.31 17.35
CA PHE A 117 -18.14 -6.87 17.45
C PHE A 117 -17.40 -7.07 16.11
N ALA A 118 -16.84 -6.01 15.57
CA ALA A 118 -16.15 -5.98 14.28
C ALA A 118 -14.63 -5.87 14.41
N GLY A 119 -14.11 -5.62 15.59
CA GLY A 119 -12.67 -5.52 15.87
C GLY A 119 -12.30 -4.27 16.66
N ASN A 120 -11.02 -4.12 16.95
CA ASN A 120 -10.44 -2.91 17.51
C ASN A 120 -9.67 -2.16 16.41
N VAL A 121 -9.77 -0.84 16.44
CA VAL A 121 -8.94 0.06 15.63
C VAL A 121 -8.12 0.89 16.60
N GLN A 122 -6.80 0.71 16.56
CA GLN A 122 -5.88 1.47 17.38
C GLN A 122 -5.47 2.74 16.62
N ASP A 123 -5.25 3.82 17.36
CA ASP A 123 -4.62 5.01 16.83
C ASP A 123 -3.11 4.85 16.98
N ASP A 124 -2.40 4.94 15.88
CA ASP A 124 -0.94 4.97 15.91
C ASP A 124 -0.47 6.40 16.20
N GLU A 125 0.23 6.58 17.33
CA GLU A 125 1.00 7.79 17.57
C GLU A 125 2.23 7.75 16.68
N ASP A 126 2.12 8.32 15.47
CA ASP A 126 3.24 8.40 14.55
C ASP A 126 4.37 9.25 15.13
N THR A 127 5.37 8.59 15.69
CA THR A 127 6.59 9.22 16.22
C THR A 127 7.68 9.34 15.16
N THR A 128 7.47 8.84 13.95
CA THR A 128 8.46 8.88 12.86
C THR A 128 8.84 10.32 12.54
N PRO A 129 10.12 10.71 12.61
CA PRO A 129 10.54 12.02 12.17
C PRO A 129 10.23 12.24 10.70
N PHE A 130 9.66 13.39 10.37
CA PHE A 130 9.37 13.76 8.99
C PHE A 130 9.94 15.13 8.67
N ASP A 131 10.88 15.17 7.72
CA ASP A 131 11.39 16.42 7.14
C ASP A 131 10.85 16.53 5.71
N PRO A 132 9.90 17.44 5.41
CA PRO A 132 9.34 17.60 4.08
C PRO A 132 10.38 18.02 3.02
N ASN A 133 11.59 18.43 3.45
CA ASN A 133 12.67 18.84 2.57
C ASN A 133 13.72 17.74 2.33
N ALA A 134 13.58 16.57 2.96
CA ALA A 134 14.51 15.47 2.75
C ALA A 134 14.63 15.11 1.26
N ALA A 135 15.82 14.69 0.84
CA ALA A 135 16.09 14.30 -0.54
C ALA A 135 15.43 12.96 -0.92
N ALA A 136 15.25 12.06 0.05
CA ALA A 136 14.61 10.76 -0.12
C ALA A 136 13.97 10.31 1.20
N TYR A 137 12.98 9.44 1.10
CA TYR A 137 12.29 8.84 2.24
C TYR A 137 12.36 7.32 2.13
N ILE A 138 12.83 6.68 3.17
CA ILE A 138 13.04 5.23 3.24
C ILE A 138 12.26 4.57 4.39
N SER A 139 11.38 5.32 5.03
CA SER A 139 10.53 4.88 6.14
C SER A 139 9.10 5.34 5.91
N PHE A 140 8.15 4.59 6.44
CA PHE A 140 6.75 5.00 6.41
C PHE A 140 6.52 6.22 7.31
N VAL A 141 5.73 7.15 6.81
CA VAL A 141 5.33 8.40 7.48
C VAL A 141 3.82 8.46 7.60
N GLY A 142 3.30 8.90 8.74
CA GLY A 142 1.85 9.07 8.95
C GLY A 142 1.25 10.03 7.93
N ILE A 143 0.10 9.66 7.38
CA ILE A 143 -0.59 10.47 6.36
C ILE A 143 -0.88 11.89 6.85
N GLN A 144 -1.20 12.05 8.14
CA GLN A 144 -1.46 13.36 8.76
C GLN A 144 -0.25 14.28 8.65
N LYS A 145 0.95 13.80 9.00
CA LYS A 145 2.19 14.58 8.91
C LYS A 145 2.49 15.05 7.49
N ILE A 146 2.31 14.14 6.52
CA ILE A 146 2.48 14.49 5.11
C ILE A 146 1.49 15.57 4.72
N TYR A 147 0.21 15.40 5.05
CA TYR A 147 -0.84 16.35 4.73
C TYR A 147 -0.60 17.73 5.34
N GLU A 148 -0.25 17.79 6.62
CA GLU A 148 0.04 19.03 7.36
C GLU A 148 1.29 19.75 6.86
N SER A 149 2.23 19.04 6.23
CA SER A 149 3.46 19.61 5.67
C SER A 149 3.30 20.26 4.30
N LEU A 150 2.13 20.07 3.65
CA LEU A 150 1.90 20.59 2.30
C LEU A 150 1.80 22.11 2.30
N GLU A 151 2.55 22.76 1.43
CA GLU A 151 2.37 24.17 1.14
C GLU A 151 1.11 24.38 0.29
N ALA A 152 0.56 25.59 0.30
CA ALA A 152 -0.67 25.91 -0.43
C ALA A 152 -0.59 25.65 -1.95
N THR A 153 0.62 25.69 -2.50
CA THR A 153 0.90 25.47 -3.94
C THR A 153 1.24 24.02 -4.27
N ASP A 154 1.48 23.18 -3.26
CA ASP A 154 1.79 21.78 -3.48
C ASP A 154 0.56 21.01 -3.91
N LYS A 155 0.77 20.01 -4.78
CA LYS A 155 -0.23 18.97 -5.03
C LYS A 155 0.21 17.67 -4.40
N VAL A 156 -0.75 16.83 -4.02
CA VAL A 156 -0.47 15.49 -3.52
C VAL A 156 -1.44 14.46 -4.08
N VAL A 157 -0.90 13.31 -4.44
CA VAL A 157 -1.66 12.10 -4.77
C VAL A 157 -1.29 11.03 -3.75
N PHE A 158 -2.23 10.66 -2.89
CA PHE A 158 -2.08 9.54 -1.96
C PHE A 158 -2.54 8.25 -2.64
N LEU A 159 -1.61 7.37 -2.94
CA LEU A 159 -1.85 6.03 -3.48
C LEU A 159 -1.91 5.05 -2.30
N LEU A 160 -3.09 4.54 -1.98
CA LEU A 160 -3.35 3.77 -0.77
C LEU A 160 -3.90 2.37 -1.11
N ARG A 161 -3.44 1.34 -0.39
CA ARG A 161 -4.10 0.03 -0.38
C ARG A 161 -5.50 0.18 0.22
N HIS A 162 -6.49 -0.54 -0.31
CA HIS A 162 -7.82 -0.58 0.30
C HIS A 162 -7.75 -0.99 1.79
N ALA A 163 -8.75 -0.61 2.57
CA ALA A 163 -8.84 -0.94 3.99
C ALA A 163 -9.14 -2.45 4.22
N HIS A 164 -9.11 -2.87 5.48
CA HIS A 164 -9.34 -4.26 5.88
C HIS A 164 -10.66 -4.80 5.31
N ARG A 165 -10.59 -5.98 4.70
CA ARG A 165 -11.69 -6.60 3.94
C ARG A 165 -12.08 -7.96 4.50
N THR A 166 -13.20 -8.49 4.02
CA THR A 166 -13.59 -9.89 4.22
C THR A 166 -12.56 -10.84 3.58
N ALA A 167 -12.58 -12.10 3.98
CA ALA A 167 -11.64 -13.12 3.47
C ALA A 167 -11.77 -13.37 1.94
N SER A 168 -12.87 -12.94 1.30
CA SER A 168 -13.02 -13.08 -0.16
C SER A 168 -11.98 -12.20 -0.88
N THR A 169 -11.17 -12.84 -1.71
CA THR A 169 -10.06 -12.20 -2.46
C THR A 169 -10.49 -11.72 -3.84
N ASP A 170 -11.60 -12.21 -4.34
CA ASP A 170 -12.15 -11.87 -5.64
C ASP A 170 -12.80 -10.46 -5.67
N SER A 171 -13.47 -10.15 -6.77
CA SER A 171 -14.15 -8.87 -6.95
C SER A 171 -15.33 -8.65 -6.00
N THR A 172 -15.82 -9.70 -5.33
CA THR A 172 -16.95 -9.62 -4.39
C THR A 172 -16.55 -9.24 -2.96
N GLY A 173 -15.24 -9.31 -2.63
CA GLY A 173 -14.73 -8.93 -1.33
C GLY A 173 -15.04 -7.46 -1.00
N VAL A 174 -15.69 -7.24 0.15
CA VAL A 174 -16.09 -5.93 0.66
C VAL A 174 -15.30 -5.59 1.91
N LEU A 175 -15.31 -4.32 2.32
CA LEU A 175 -14.72 -3.93 3.61
C LEU A 175 -15.44 -4.62 4.77
N THR A 176 -14.67 -4.94 5.82
CA THR A 176 -15.23 -5.25 7.13
C THR A 176 -15.62 -3.96 7.86
N GLY A 177 -16.42 -4.05 8.92
CA GLY A 177 -16.68 -2.92 9.80
C GLY A 177 -15.40 -2.30 10.36
N LYS A 178 -14.40 -3.14 10.74
CA LYS A 178 -13.05 -2.68 11.14
C LYS A 178 -12.41 -1.84 10.03
N GLY A 179 -12.38 -2.36 8.80
CA GLY A 179 -11.77 -1.66 7.66
C GLY A 179 -12.45 -0.34 7.35
N TYR A 180 -13.78 -0.30 7.47
CA TYR A 180 -14.53 0.93 7.28
C TYR A 180 -14.13 2.01 8.30
N ILE A 181 -14.09 1.68 9.59
CA ILE A 181 -13.68 2.61 10.65
C ILE A 181 -12.19 3.00 10.51
N GLN A 182 -11.30 2.10 10.11
CA GLN A 182 -9.90 2.44 9.83
C GLN A 182 -9.80 3.51 8.73
N ALA A 183 -10.53 3.35 7.63
CA ALA A 183 -10.54 4.32 6.54
C ALA A 183 -11.20 5.65 6.94
N ASP A 184 -12.28 5.61 7.72
CA ASP A 184 -12.92 6.80 8.29
C ASP A 184 -11.93 7.62 9.14
N ARG A 185 -11.16 6.96 10.01
CA ARG A 185 -10.15 7.63 10.84
C ARG A 185 -8.99 8.19 10.01
N VAL A 186 -8.59 7.54 8.92
CA VAL A 186 -7.65 8.14 7.95
C VAL A 186 -8.23 9.45 7.40
N GLY A 187 -9.53 9.48 7.09
CA GLY A 187 -10.23 10.71 6.68
C GLY A 187 -10.16 11.82 7.74
N GLN A 188 -10.30 11.46 9.02
CA GLN A 188 -10.16 12.41 10.14
C GLN A 188 -8.73 12.97 10.22
N HIS A 189 -7.70 12.18 9.94
CA HIS A 189 -6.30 12.60 9.94
C HIS A 189 -5.95 13.59 8.82
N ILE A 190 -6.74 13.62 7.75
CA ILE A 190 -6.60 14.58 6.64
C ILE A 190 -7.80 15.53 6.57
N ALA A 191 -8.38 15.84 7.72
CA ALA A 191 -9.53 16.75 7.82
C ALA A 191 -9.24 18.12 7.19
N GLY A 192 -10.27 18.73 6.61
CA GLY A 192 -10.16 20.03 5.96
C GLY A 192 -11.33 20.26 5.03
N THR A 193 -11.44 21.50 4.53
CA THR A 193 -12.53 21.93 3.63
C THR A 193 -12.15 21.87 2.15
N GLU A 194 -10.90 21.49 1.85
CA GLU A 194 -10.45 21.36 0.48
C GLU A 194 -11.16 20.22 -0.24
N GLU A 195 -11.44 20.45 -1.52
CA GLU A 195 -11.97 19.40 -2.37
C GLU A 195 -10.93 18.32 -2.61
N ILE A 196 -11.29 17.06 -2.36
CA ILE A 196 -10.50 15.89 -2.71
C ILE A 196 -11.15 15.19 -3.90
N LYS A 197 -10.33 14.82 -4.88
CA LYS A 197 -10.72 13.93 -5.96
C LYS A 197 -10.42 12.48 -5.58
N TYR A 198 -11.43 11.61 -5.72
CA TYR A 198 -11.31 10.20 -5.37
C TYR A 198 -11.17 9.34 -6.63
N TRP A 199 -10.20 8.43 -6.59
CA TRP A 199 -9.90 7.49 -7.66
C TRP A 199 -9.83 6.08 -7.08
N HIS A 200 -10.32 5.10 -7.80
CA HIS A 200 -10.32 3.74 -7.30
C HIS A 200 -10.23 2.73 -8.45
N SER A 201 -9.85 1.48 -8.15
CA SER A 201 -9.96 0.38 -9.08
C SER A 201 -11.43 0.05 -9.36
N GLU A 202 -11.70 -0.81 -10.35
CA GLU A 202 -13.07 -1.26 -10.66
C GLU A 202 -13.64 -2.24 -9.61
N ILE A 203 -12.90 -2.53 -8.52
CA ILE A 203 -13.30 -3.46 -7.47
C ILE A 203 -13.94 -2.71 -6.30
N SER A 204 -15.12 -3.14 -5.86
CA SER A 204 -16.00 -2.40 -4.94
C SER A 204 -15.33 -1.97 -3.62
N ARG A 205 -14.45 -2.81 -3.02
CA ARG A 205 -13.76 -2.47 -1.76
C ARG A 205 -12.88 -1.21 -1.86
N THR A 206 -12.38 -0.87 -3.05
CA THR A 206 -11.58 0.34 -3.24
C THR A 206 -12.46 1.59 -3.24
N LEU A 207 -13.65 1.55 -3.87
CA LEU A 207 -14.64 2.61 -3.75
C LEU A 207 -15.15 2.75 -2.32
N GLN A 208 -15.44 1.63 -1.63
CA GLN A 208 -15.85 1.65 -0.22
C GLN A 208 -14.81 2.32 0.67
N THR A 209 -13.51 2.09 0.41
CA THR A 209 -12.42 2.77 1.12
C THR A 209 -12.43 4.27 0.85
N CYS A 210 -12.63 4.70 -0.39
CA CYS A 210 -12.78 6.12 -0.73
C CYS A 210 -13.95 6.77 0.02
N MET A 211 -15.12 6.11 0.04
CA MET A 211 -16.30 6.59 0.74
C MET A 211 -16.07 6.72 2.25
N ALA A 212 -15.41 5.74 2.85
CA ALA A 212 -15.10 5.76 4.28
C ALA A 212 -14.11 6.89 4.64
N ILE A 213 -13.06 7.11 3.83
CA ILE A 213 -12.14 8.26 3.99
C ILE A 213 -12.91 9.58 3.88
N ALA A 214 -13.82 9.68 2.92
CA ALA A 214 -14.65 10.86 2.73
C ALA A 214 -15.58 11.13 3.93
N GLN A 215 -16.17 10.09 4.50
CA GLN A 215 -16.98 10.19 5.72
C GLN A 215 -16.18 10.76 6.87
N GLY A 216 -14.98 10.25 7.11
CA GLY A 216 -14.08 10.73 8.16
C GLY A 216 -13.72 12.22 7.99
N ARG A 217 -13.74 12.73 6.75
CA ARG A 217 -13.62 14.16 6.45
C ARG A 217 -14.92 14.95 6.63
N GLY A 218 -16.02 14.30 6.96
CA GLY A 218 -17.35 14.94 7.09
C GLY A 218 -18.07 15.13 5.75
N GLN A 219 -17.65 14.47 4.69
CA GLN A 219 -18.30 14.51 3.38
C GLN A 219 -19.45 13.49 3.32
N THR A 220 -20.60 13.90 2.85
CA THR A 220 -21.80 13.04 2.68
C THR A 220 -21.96 12.53 1.25
N GLU A 221 -21.24 13.11 0.31
CA GLU A 221 -21.22 12.76 -1.10
C GLU A 221 -19.80 12.96 -1.64
N ILE A 222 -19.38 12.10 -2.54
CA ILE A 222 -18.10 12.24 -3.24
C ILE A 222 -18.28 12.14 -4.74
N SER A 223 -17.37 12.81 -5.43
CA SER A 223 -17.16 12.65 -6.88
C SER A 223 -15.97 11.74 -7.08
N HIS A 224 -16.16 10.62 -7.78
CA HIS A 224 -15.13 9.60 -7.94
C HIS A 224 -14.95 9.17 -9.40
N VAL A 225 -13.81 8.52 -9.67
CA VAL A 225 -13.46 7.95 -10.98
C VAL A 225 -12.95 6.53 -10.78
N ALA A 226 -13.57 5.57 -11.46
CA ALA A 226 -13.04 4.23 -11.60
C ALA A 226 -11.95 4.21 -12.69
N LEU A 227 -10.79 3.66 -12.39
CA LEU A 227 -9.67 3.60 -13.32
C LEU A 227 -9.11 2.17 -13.38
N LYS A 228 -9.21 1.54 -14.54
CA LYS A 228 -8.78 0.16 -14.78
C LYS A 228 -7.28 -0.03 -14.50
N ASP A 229 -6.47 1.00 -14.76
CA ASP A 229 -5.02 0.98 -14.50
C ASP A 229 -4.69 0.71 -13.00
N LEU A 230 -5.69 0.80 -12.11
CA LEU A 230 -5.57 0.55 -10.67
C LEU A 230 -5.98 -0.88 -10.24
N ASN A 231 -6.31 -1.77 -11.18
CA ASN A 231 -6.85 -3.11 -10.86
C ASN A 231 -5.80 -4.13 -10.37
N GLY A 232 -4.51 -3.78 -10.34
CA GLY A 232 -3.46 -4.64 -9.77
C GLY A 232 -2.45 -5.20 -10.78
N GLY A 233 -2.85 -5.51 -12.01
CA GLY A 233 -2.01 -6.18 -13.01
C GLY A 233 -1.02 -5.27 -13.77
N TRP A 234 -0.75 -4.06 -13.30
CA TRP A 234 0.09 -3.08 -14.01
C TRP A 234 1.50 -3.58 -14.32
N PHE A 235 2.08 -4.35 -13.40
CA PHE A 235 3.44 -4.86 -13.52
C PHE A 235 3.53 -6.22 -14.21
N GLU A 236 2.41 -6.89 -14.45
CA GLU A 236 2.36 -8.19 -15.10
C GLU A 236 2.59 -8.08 -16.60
N LYS A 237 3.45 -8.94 -17.13
CA LYS A 237 3.78 -9.04 -18.55
C LYS A 237 3.23 -10.31 -19.18
N ASP A 238 3.35 -11.42 -18.46
CA ASP A 238 2.84 -12.73 -18.87
C ASP A 238 2.33 -13.49 -17.63
N HIS A 239 1.00 -13.56 -17.50
CA HIS A 239 0.35 -14.20 -16.36
C HIS A 239 0.66 -15.71 -16.27
N ALA A 240 0.79 -16.42 -17.40
CA ALA A 240 1.11 -17.82 -17.39
C ALA A 240 2.52 -18.10 -16.83
N LYS A 241 3.48 -17.20 -17.12
CA LYS A 241 4.82 -17.26 -16.53
C LYS A 241 4.80 -16.93 -15.03
N ILE A 242 3.98 -16.02 -14.61
CA ILE A 242 3.81 -15.68 -13.19
C ILE A 242 3.28 -16.90 -12.41
N GLU A 243 2.29 -17.60 -12.94
CA GLU A 243 1.76 -18.84 -12.32
C GLU A 243 2.84 -19.95 -12.23
N GLU A 244 3.73 -20.05 -13.21
CA GLU A 244 4.89 -20.96 -13.12
C GLU A 244 5.82 -20.58 -11.95
N TYR A 245 6.04 -19.28 -11.71
CA TYR A 245 6.86 -18.82 -10.57
C TYR A 245 6.18 -19.11 -9.23
N TYR A 246 4.86 -18.88 -9.13
CA TYR A 246 4.10 -19.20 -7.91
C TYR A 246 4.18 -20.67 -7.53
N ALA A 247 4.26 -21.56 -8.51
CA ALA A 247 4.39 -23.00 -8.26
C ALA A 247 5.75 -23.41 -7.67
N ASN A 248 6.78 -22.55 -7.78
CA ASN A 248 8.16 -22.81 -7.36
C ASN A 248 8.59 -22.05 -6.11
N GLU A 249 7.75 -21.18 -5.58
CA GLU A 249 8.00 -20.39 -4.37
C GLU A 249 6.99 -20.77 -3.27
N PRO A 250 7.30 -20.54 -1.99
CA PRO A 250 6.37 -20.85 -0.89
C PRO A 250 5.03 -20.12 -1.00
N THR A 251 5.05 -18.88 -1.46
CA THR A 251 3.85 -18.08 -1.68
C THR A 251 4.00 -17.14 -2.89
N SER A 252 2.89 -16.68 -3.44
CA SER A 252 2.89 -15.63 -4.47
C SER A 252 3.51 -14.31 -3.99
N TYR A 253 3.40 -14.02 -2.69
CA TYR A 253 4.04 -12.86 -2.07
C TYR A 253 5.57 -12.94 -2.11
N ASP A 254 6.15 -14.13 -1.93
CA ASP A 254 7.61 -14.36 -2.05
C ASP A 254 8.08 -14.05 -3.48
N VAL A 255 7.33 -14.49 -4.50
CA VAL A 255 7.63 -14.18 -5.92
C VAL A 255 7.65 -12.69 -6.17
N VAL A 256 6.59 -11.97 -5.78
CA VAL A 256 6.48 -10.52 -5.99
C VAL A 256 7.59 -9.78 -5.24
N SER A 257 7.89 -10.22 -4.01
CA SER A 257 8.94 -9.63 -3.20
C SER A 257 10.33 -9.81 -3.82
N ARG A 258 10.66 -11.04 -4.24
CA ARG A 258 11.96 -11.32 -4.92
C ARG A 258 12.12 -10.53 -6.21
N TRP A 259 11.07 -10.49 -7.03
CA TRP A 259 11.08 -9.69 -8.24
C TRP A 259 11.30 -8.20 -7.95
N ALA A 260 10.55 -7.65 -7.00
CA ALA A 260 10.62 -6.23 -6.70
C ALA A 260 12.00 -5.79 -6.15
N TYR A 261 12.69 -6.68 -5.40
CA TYR A 261 14.03 -6.41 -4.86
C TYR A 261 15.18 -6.90 -5.76
N ASN A 262 14.90 -7.60 -6.87
CA ASN A 262 15.89 -8.31 -7.67
C ASN A 262 16.69 -9.35 -6.84
N ASP A 263 16.01 -10.01 -5.90
CA ASP A 263 16.61 -10.97 -4.96
C ASP A 263 16.13 -12.39 -5.26
N TYR A 264 16.67 -12.97 -6.32
CA TYR A 264 16.26 -14.25 -6.85
C TYR A 264 17.01 -15.41 -6.17
N LEU A 265 16.32 -16.55 -5.96
CA LEU A 265 16.93 -17.76 -5.41
C LEU A 265 18.10 -18.29 -6.25
N ASP A 266 17.94 -18.22 -7.56
CA ASP A 266 18.99 -18.54 -8.53
C ASP A 266 19.27 -17.28 -9.38
N PRO A 267 20.47 -16.70 -9.32
CA PRO A 267 20.81 -15.52 -10.12
C PRO A 267 20.67 -15.71 -11.64
N ALA A 268 20.63 -16.96 -12.12
CA ALA A 268 20.37 -17.26 -13.52
C ALA A 268 18.87 -17.22 -13.88
N THR A 269 18.00 -17.23 -12.89
CA THR A 269 16.55 -17.22 -13.04
C THR A 269 16.02 -15.84 -12.62
N THR A 270 15.65 -15.03 -13.58
CA THR A 270 14.97 -13.76 -13.31
C THR A 270 13.46 -13.91 -13.57
N TYR A 271 12.64 -13.10 -12.92
CA TYR A 271 11.17 -13.12 -13.18
C TYR A 271 10.76 -12.17 -14.32
N ASN A 272 11.72 -11.77 -15.16
CA ASN A 272 11.51 -10.78 -16.22
C ASN A 272 10.65 -11.28 -17.41
N ASP A 273 10.42 -12.58 -17.52
CA ASP A 273 9.49 -13.11 -18.51
C ASP A 273 8.03 -12.91 -18.09
N GLY A 274 7.73 -12.98 -16.78
CA GLY A 274 6.41 -12.78 -16.21
C GLY A 274 6.12 -11.32 -15.84
N TYR A 275 7.14 -10.59 -15.37
CA TYR A 275 7.01 -9.20 -14.93
C TYR A 275 7.81 -8.24 -15.82
N TYR A 276 7.32 -7.01 -15.93
CA TYR A 276 8.12 -5.90 -16.46
C TYR A 276 9.22 -5.51 -15.47
N ASP A 277 10.25 -4.80 -15.93
CA ASP A 277 11.21 -4.17 -15.01
C ASP A 277 10.50 -3.20 -14.08
N LEU A 278 10.76 -3.33 -12.76
CA LEU A 278 10.09 -2.53 -11.74
C LEU A 278 10.35 -1.04 -11.93
N MET A 279 11.61 -0.66 -12.19
CA MET A 279 11.97 0.76 -12.22
C MET A 279 11.44 1.45 -13.48
N GLU A 280 11.47 0.77 -14.61
CA GLU A 280 10.91 1.29 -15.88
C GLU A 280 9.38 1.37 -15.78
N ARG A 281 8.74 0.30 -15.33
CA ARG A 281 7.28 0.23 -15.28
C ARG A 281 6.68 1.09 -14.18
N GLY A 282 7.37 1.22 -13.05
CA GLY A 282 7.02 2.15 -11.97
C GLY A 282 7.11 3.60 -12.42
N ALA A 283 8.21 3.97 -13.10
CA ALA A 283 8.36 5.31 -13.68
C ALA A 283 7.27 5.61 -14.74
N GLN A 284 6.91 4.63 -15.56
CA GLN A 284 5.82 4.76 -16.51
C GLN A 284 4.47 5.01 -15.81
N PHE A 285 4.17 4.26 -14.74
CA PHE A 285 2.95 4.48 -13.97
C PHE A 285 2.89 5.89 -13.37
N MET A 286 3.99 6.33 -12.75
CA MET A 286 4.06 7.67 -12.16
C MET A 286 3.88 8.77 -13.23
N ASN A 287 4.52 8.64 -14.37
CA ASN A 287 4.43 9.66 -15.43
C ASN A 287 3.08 9.64 -16.14
N ASP A 288 2.64 8.47 -16.62
CA ASP A 288 1.50 8.37 -17.54
C ASP A 288 0.15 8.38 -16.80
N ILE A 289 0.11 7.87 -15.56
CA ILE A 289 -1.12 7.77 -14.79
C ILE A 289 -1.16 8.85 -13.71
N VAL A 290 -0.16 8.90 -12.82
CA VAL A 290 -0.23 9.81 -11.67
C VAL A 290 -0.05 11.26 -12.11
N LEU A 291 1.04 11.59 -12.79
CA LEU A 291 1.38 12.97 -13.14
C LEU A 291 0.57 13.49 -14.33
N ALA A 292 0.32 12.66 -15.35
CA ALA A 292 -0.37 13.09 -16.55
C ALA A 292 -1.90 13.08 -16.43
N LYS A 293 -2.48 12.12 -15.69
CA LYS A 293 -3.94 11.95 -15.62
C LYS A 293 -4.54 12.42 -14.29
N ILE A 294 -3.97 12.02 -13.14
CA ILE A 294 -4.58 12.21 -11.82
C ILE A 294 -4.25 13.59 -11.24
N ALA A 295 -2.98 13.91 -11.09
CA ALA A 295 -2.50 15.14 -10.45
C ALA A 295 -3.01 16.46 -11.08
N PRO A 296 -3.30 16.56 -12.39
CA PRO A 296 -3.87 17.76 -12.96
C PRO A 296 -5.31 18.06 -12.50
N GLN A 297 -6.06 17.03 -12.03
CA GLN A 297 -7.50 17.12 -11.76
C GLN A 297 -7.85 17.82 -10.44
N SER A 298 -6.95 17.79 -9.45
CA SER A 298 -7.17 18.46 -8.15
C SER A 298 -5.84 18.72 -7.45
N ARG A 299 -5.87 19.57 -6.41
CA ARG A 299 -4.71 19.75 -5.53
C ARG A 299 -4.42 18.50 -4.70
N ILE A 300 -5.48 17.83 -4.23
CA ILE A 300 -5.38 16.62 -3.42
C ILE A 300 -6.20 15.52 -4.09
N SER A 301 -5.57 14.37 -4.29
CA SER A 301 -6.23 13.16 -4.78
C SER A 301 -5.99 12.00 -3.82
N ILE A 302 -7.04 11.23 -3.55
CA ILE A 302 -6.97 9.91 -2.91
C ILE A 302 -7.17 8.87 -4.01
N VAL A 303 -6.23 7.94 -4.11
CA VAL A 303 -6.23 6.86 -5.09
C VAL A 303 -6.18 5.55 -4.34
N VAL A 304 -7.20 4.71 -4.47
CA VAL A 304 -7.27 3.44 -3.76
C VAL A 304 -7.11 2.26 -4.73
N SER A 305 -6.14 1.40 -4.43
CA SER A 305 -5.81 0.23 -5.22
C SER A 305 -5.54 -0.99 -4.32
N HIS A 306 -4.75 -1.94 -4.80
CA HIS A 306 -4.46 -3.23 -4.19
C HIS A 306 -2.98 -3.38 -3.86
N ASP A 307 -2.67 -4.29 -2.96
CA ASP A 307 -1.30 -4.61 -2.54
C ASP A 307 -0.41 -5.08 -3.68
N GLN A 308 -0.91 -5.95 -4.57
CA GLN A 308 -0.16 -6.44 -5.74
C GLN A 308 0.40 -5.32 -6.64
N MET A 309 -0.23 -4.15 -6.60
CA MET A 309 0.24 -2.97 -7.30
C MET A 309 1.05 -2.04 -6.41
N LEU A 310 0.56 -1.80 -5.19
CA LEU A 310 1.13 -0.76 -4.33
C LEU A 310 2.37 -1.22 -3.58
N TYR A 311 2.50 -2.53 -3.29
CA TYR A 311 3.73 -3.08 -2.72
C TYR A 311 4.94 -2.81 -3.63
N PRO A 312 4.96 -3.25 -4.90
CA PRO A 312 6.09 -2.96 -5.79
C PRO A 312 6.24 -1.46 -6.07
N LEU A 313 5.14 -0.70 -6.12
CA LEU A 313 5.22 0.73 -6.33
C LEU A 313 5.87 1.48 -5.14
N THR A 314 5.67 1.00 -3.92
CA THR A 314 6.33 1.54 -2.72
C THR A 314 7.84 1.23 -2.74
N ILE A 315 8.22 0.03 -3.18
CA ILE A 315 9.62 -0.37 -3.36
C ILE A 315 10.28 0.47 -4.47
N PHE A 316 9.59 0.69 -5.59
CA PHE A 316 10.02 1.61 -6.65
C PHE A 316 10.25 3.03 -6.09
N ALA A 317 9.28 3.58 -5.37
CA ALA A 317 9.29 4.94 -4.83
C ALA A 317 10.47 5.20 -3.88
N THR A 318 10.98 4.17 -3.22
CA THR A 318 12.13 4.22 -2.31
C THR A 318 13.43 3.74 -2.96
N ASN A 319 13.43 3.46 -4.26
CA ASN A 319 14.55 2.87 -4.97
C ASN A 319 15.10 1.61 -4.27
N ARG A 320 14.19 0.74 -3.81
CA ARG A 320 14.48 -0.51 -3.05
C ARG A 320 15.14 -0.30 -1.68
N ALA A 321 15.16 0.92 -1.15
CA ALA A 321 15.79 1.20 0.14
C ALA A 321 14.87 0.94 1.35
N LEU A 322 13.56 0.83 1.14
CA LEU A 322 12.61 0.45 2.19
C LEU A 322 12.72 -1.05 2.46
N GLU A 323 12.95 -1.42 3.72
CA GLU A 323 12.98 -2.83 4.13
C GLU A 323 11.56 -3.35 4.32
N MET A 324 11.07 -4.14 3.36
CA MET A 324 9.78 -4.82 3.37
C MET A 324 9.88 -6.07 2.49
N LYS A 325 10.71 -7.04 2.91
CA LYS A 325 11.04 -8.20 2.10
C LYS A 325 10.26 -9.45 2.56
N HIS A 326 9.09 -9.68 2.00
CA HIS A 326 8.26 -10.82 2.36
C HIS A 326 9.00 -12.16 2.31
N HIS A 327 9.87 -12.37 1.33
CA HIS A 327 10.65 -13.61 1.20
C HIS A 327 11.70 -13.81 2.31
N GLU A 328 12.02 -12.77 3.11
CA GLU A 328 12.93 -12.85 4.25
C GLU A 328 12.17 -12.90 5.59
N ASP A 329 11.30 -11.92 5.85
CA ASP A 329 10.71 -11.67 7.16
C ASP A 329 9.18 -11.68 7.19
N LYS A 330 8.54 -12.03 6.05
CA LYS A 330 7.07 -12.05 5.88
C LYS A 330 6.42 -10.68 6.01
N SER A 331 7.17 -9.59 5.91
CA SER A 331 6.60 -8.24 5.89
C SER A 331 5.94 -7.93 4.55
N TRP A 332 4.77 -7.35 4.61
CA TRP A 332 3.96 -6.95 3.46
C TRP A 332 3.34 -5.57 3.68
N LEU A 333 2.91 -4.92 2.59
CA LEU A 333 2.26 -3.61 2.66
C LEU A 333 0.94 -3.70 3.43
N ASN A 334 0.80 -2.93 4.51
CA ASN A 334 -0.41 -2.94 5.33
C ASN A 334 -1.61 -2.31 4.60
N PHE A 335 -2.81 -2.57 5.09
CA PHE A 335 -4.02 -1.86 4.66
C PHE A 335 -3.85 -0.34 4.86
N LEU A 336 -4.37 0.45 3.93
CA LEU A 336 -4.28 1.92 3.93
C LEU A 336 -2.85 2.48 3.82
N ALA A 337 -1.82 1.63 3.74
CA ALA A 337 -0.46 2.06 3.44
C ALA A 337 -0.22 2.16 1.93
N GLY A 338 0.86 2.85 1.54
CA GLY A 338 1.21 3.04 0.14
C GLY A 338 2.24 4.14 -0.09
N VAL A 339 1.97 5.03 -1.06
CA VAL A 339 2.89 6.11 -1.47
C VAL A 339 2.15 7.43 -1.60
N ALA A 340 2.69 8.49 -1.01
CA ALA A 340 2.31 9.86 -1.33
C ALA A 340 3.25 10.41 -2.42
N VAL A 341 2.66 10.95 -3.48
CA VAL A 341 3.37 11.65 -4.56
C VAL A 341 3.12 13.14 -4.37
N ILE A 342 4.13 13.86 -3.88
CA ILE A 342 4.08 15.30 -3.64
C ILE A 342 4.68 16.00 -4.85
N ILE A 343 3.94 16.93 -5.44
CA ILE A 343 4.37 17.73 -6.58
C ILE A 343 4.48 19.17 -6.11
N LYS A 344 5.71 19.67 -6.05
CA LYS A 344 6.01 21.05 -5.64
C LYS A 344 5.71 22.04 -6.77
N ALA A 345 5.55 23.31 -6.40
CA ALA A 345 5.27 24.40 -7.35
C ALA A 345 6.33 24.54 -8.48
N ASP A 346 7.58 24.17 -8.22
CA ASP A 346 8.66 24.19 -9.19
C ASP A 346 8.70 22.95 -10.11
N GLY A 347 7.74 22.01 -9.95
CA GLY A 347 7.66 20.78 -10.70
C GLY A 347 8.47 19.62 -10.09
N THR A 348 9.16 19.84 -8.97
CA THR A 348 9.85 18.74 -8.26
C THR A 348 8.83 17.73 -7.75
N VAL A 349 9.09 16.45 -7.99
CA VAL A 349 8.26 15.33 -7.50
C VAL A 349 8.99 14.59 -6.39
N LYS A 350 8.30 14.36 -5.28
CA LYS A 350 8.80 13.58 -4.15
C LYS A 350 7.89 12.40 -3.89
N TYR A 351 8.49 11.25 -3.57
CA TYR A 351 7.78 10.03 -3.18
C TYR A 351 8.01 9.79 -1.69
N VAL A 352 6.93 9.61 -0.93
CA VAL A 352 6.98 9.36 0.50
C VAL A 352 6.20 8.08 0.79
N PRO A 353 6.82 7.02 1.35
CA PRO A 353 6.06 5.87 1.84
C PRO A 353 5.09 6.34 2.92
N VAL A 354 3.81 6.04 2.78
CA VAL A 354 2.76 6.52 3.67
C VAL A 354 2.12 5.36 4.43
N LYS A 355 1.99 5.51 5.74
CA LYS A 355 1.06 4.72 6.54
C LYS A 355 -0.23 5.51 6.72
N GLY A 356 -1.36 4.84 6.55
CA GLY A 356 -2.67 5.48 6.69
C GLY A 356 -3.01 5.72 8.15
N LEU A 357 -3.19 4.67 8.91
CA LEU A 357 -3.58 4.69 10.31
C LEU A 357 -2.61 3.87 11.17
N ASP A 358 -2.47 2.59 10.84
CA ASP A 358 -1.61 1.66 11.56
C ASP A 358 -0.16 1.70 11.00
N GLU A 359 0.65 0.69 11.32
CA GLU A 359 1.98 0.53 10.75
C GLU A 359 1.94 0.42 9.22
N GLY A 360 3.00 0.83 8.54
CA GLY A 360 3.11 0.72 7.07
C GLY A 360 3.23 -0.72 6.58
N THR A 361 3.71 -1.62 7.45
CA THR A 361 3.87 -3.05 7.15
C THR A 361 3.02 -3.91 8.06
N MET A 362 2.65 -5.09 7.58
CA MET A 362 2.01 -6.16 8.35
C MET A 362 2.77 -7.48 8.11
N SER A 363 2.68 -8.42 9.03
CA SER A 363 3.06 -9.81 8.78
C SER A 363 1.93 -10.51 8.03
N SER A 364 2.23 -11.18 6.95
CA SER A 364 1.26 -11.90 6.10
C SER A 364 1.24 -13.39 6.44
#